data_76c4dca35632e4c8f3d82a04ff9d6b23
#
_entry.id   76c4dca35632e4c8f3d82a04ff9d6b23
#
_cell.length_a   1.000
_cell.length_b   1.000
_cell.length_c   1.000
_cell.angle_alpha   90.00
_cell.angle_beta   90.00
_cell.angle_gamma   90.00
#
_symmetry.space_group_name_H-M   'P 1'
#
loop_
_entity.id
_entity.type
_entity.pdbx_description
1 polymer ?
#
loop_
_entity_poly.entity_id
_entity_poly.type
_entity_poly.pdbx_seq_one_letter_code
_entity_poly.pdbx_strand_id
1 'polypeptide(L)'
;MKRNAKTIIAGMIALAISHTAMADDIKVAVVGAMSGPIAQWGDMEFNGARQAIKDINAKGGIKGDKLVGVEYDDACDPKQAVAVANKIVNDGIKYVIGHLCSSSTQPASDIYEDEGILMISPGATNPELTQRGYQHIMRTAGLDSSQGPTAAKYILETVKPQRIAIIHDKQQYGEGLARSVQDGLKAANANVVFFDGITAGEKDFSALIARLKKENIDFVYYGGYYPEMGQMLRQARSVGLKTQFMGPEGVGNASLSNIAGDAAEGMLVTMPKRYDQDPAN
;
A
#
# COMPACT_ATOMS: atom_id res chain seq x y z
N MET A 1 -57.14 -52.69 -57.88
CA MET A 1 -56.27 -52.84 -56.62
C MET A 1 -55.45 -51.57 -56.51
N LYS A 2 -55.80 -50.68 -55.55
CA LYS A 2 -55.07 -49.41 -55.30
C LYS A 2 -54.38 -49.57 -53.92
N ARG A 3 -53.03 -49.53 -53.94
CA ARG A 3 -52.23 -49.53 -52.74
C ARG A 3 -51.91 -48.09 -52.30
N ASN A 4 -52.48 -47.70 -51.19
CA ASN A 4 -52.13 -46.40 -50.52
C ASN A 4 -50.79 -46.48 -49.84
N ALA A 5 -49.84 -45.70 -50.29
CA ALA A 5 -48.60 -45.48 -49.58
C ALA A 5 -48.81 -44.35 -48.57
N LYS A 6 -48.73 -44.67 -47.29
CA LYS A 6 -48.69 -43.68 -46.22
C LYS A 6 -47.26 -43.28 -45.97
N THR A 7 -46.92 -42.06 -46.36
CA THR A 7 -45.63 -41.44 -46.04
C THR A 7 -45.60 -41.04 -44.58
N ILE A 8 -44.73 -41.65 -43.80
CA ILE A 8 -44.48 -41.27 -42.41
C ILE A 8 -43.37 -40.19 -42.47
N ILE A 9 -43.75 -38.96 -42.22
CA ILE A 9 -42.75 -37.87 -41.98
C ILE A 9 -42.28 -37.96 -40.50
N ALA A 10 -41.09 -38.51 -40.31
CA ALA A 10 -40.42 -38.48 -39.01
C ALA A 10 -39.78 -37.10 -38.83
N GLY A 11 -40.44 -36.24 -38.02
CA GLY A 11 -39.88 -34.96 -37.61
C GLY A 11 -38.74 -35.20 -36.58
N MET A 12 -37.48 -34.99 -36.98
CA MET A 12 -36.37 -34.87 -36.05
C MET A 12 -36.46 -33.53 -35.31
N ILE A 13 -36.95 -33.57 -34.09
CA ILE A 13 -36.80 -32.45 -33.15
C ILE A 13 -35.35 -32.51 -32.65
N ALA A 14 -34.49 -31.70 -33.25
CA ALA A 14 -33.17 -31.44 -32.70
C ALA A 14 -33.34 -30.66 -31.38
N LEU A 15 -33.27 -31.32 -30.27
CA LEU A 15 -33.11 -30.66 -28.97
C LEU A 15 -31.73 -30.00 -28.98
N ALA A 16 -31.68 -28.69 -29.26
CA ALA A 16 -30.52 -27.87 -28.98
C ALA A 16 -30.38 -27.82 -27.45
N ILE A 17 -29.56 -28.70 -26.91
CA ILE A 17 -29.10 -28.59 -25.52
C ILE A 17 -28.19 -27.35 -25.50
N SER A 18 -28.81 -26.20 -25.25
CA SER A 18 -28.07 -25.01 -24.86
C SER A 18 -27.36 -25.34 -23.54
N HIS A 19 -26.11 -25.73 -23.64
CA HIS A 19 -25.24 -25.70 -22.48
C HIS A 19 -25.14 -24.21 -22.10
N THR A 20 -25.99 -23.78 -21.18
CA THR A 20 -25.68 -22.59 -20.39
C THR A 20 -24.41 -22.94 -19.66
N ALA A 21 -23.26 -22.53 -20.21
CA ALA A 21 -22.04 -22.47 -19.46
C ALA A 21 -22.41 -21.68 -18.19
N MET A 22 -22.51 -22.37 -17.08
CA MET A 22 -22.61 -21.66 -15.79
C MET A 22 -21.33 -20.85 -15.71
N ALA A 23 -21.48 -19.53 -15.76
CA ALA A 23 -20.37 -18.64 -15.54
C ALA A 23 -19.84 -18.94 -14.13
N ASP A 24 -18.58 -19.36 -14.05
CA ASP A 24 -17.95 -19.61 -12.78
C ASP A 24 -17.51 -18.26 -12.18
N ASP A 25 -17.70 -18.08 -10.87
CA ASP A 25 -17.20 -16.88 -10.19
C ASP A 25 -15.68 -16.89 -10.12
N ILE A 26 -15.05 -15.81 -10.58
CA ILE A 26 -13.61 -15.60 -10.45
C ILE A 26 -13.35 -14.96 -9.08
N LYS A 27 -12.83 -15.73 -8.13
CA LYS A 27 -12.46 -15.22 -6.82
C LYS A 27 -11.17 -14.41 -6.89
N VAL A 28 -11.19 -13.22 -6.30
CA VAL A 28 -10.04 -12.34 -6.13
C VAL A 28 -9.89 -12.03 -4.65
N ALA A 29 -8.76 -12.35 -4.07
CA ALA A 29 -8.45 -11.92 -2.71
C ALA A 29 -8.12 -10.42 -2.72
N VAL A 30 -8.69 -9.69 -1.77
CA VAL A 30 -8.32 -8.30 -1.48
C VAL A 30 -7.71 -8.28 -0.09
N VAL A 31 -6.45 -7.87 0.04
CA VAL A 31 -5.68 -8.05 1.29
C VAL A 31 -4.99 -6.75 1.70
N GLY A 32 -5.32 -6.27 2.88
CA GLY A 32 -4.70 -5.08 3.45
C GLY A 32 -5.06 -4.90 4.92
N ALA A 33 -4.79 -3.73 5.46
CA ALA A 33 -5.11 -3.41 6.84
C ALA A 33 -6.60 -3.08 7.01
N MET A 34 -7.44 -4.05 7.34
CA MET A 34 -8.82 -3.79 7.77
C MET A 34 -8.86 -3.33 9.24
N SER A 35 -7.86 -3.69 10.01
CA SER A 35 -7.69 -3.32 11.41
C SER A 35 -6.30 -2.73 11.67
N GLY A 36 -6.07 -2.29 12.91
CA GLY A 36 -4.78 -1.74 13.30
C GLY A 36 -4.62 -0.23 13.05
N PRO A 37 -3.41 0.31 13.34
CA PRO A 37 -3.17 1.74 13.38
C PRO A 37 -3.30 2.45 12.02
N ILE A 38 -3.15 1.73 10.93
CA ILE A 38 -3.17 2.28 9.56
C ILE A 38 -4.38 1.81 8.74
N ALA A 39 -5.44 1.32 9.39
CA ALA A 39 -6.66 0.82 8.75
C ALA A 39 -7.28 1.82 7.75
N GLN A 40 -7.08 3.13 7.95
CA GLN A 40 -7.59 4.12 7.02
C GLN A 40 -6.95 4.04 5.63
N TRP A 41 -5.69 3.63 5.53
CA TRP A 41 -5.06 3.32 4.24
C TRP A 41 -5.66 2.06 3.63
N GLY A 42 -5.94 1.04 4.47
CA GLY A 42 -6.63 -0.18 4.05
C GLY A 42 -8.04 0.10 3.53
N ASP A 43 -8.82 0.96 4.20
CA ASP A 43 -10.15 1.37 3.73
C ASP A 43 -10.12 1.93 2.30
N MET A 44 -9.08 2.69 1.94
CA MET A 44 -8.93 3.21 0.58
C MET A 44 -8.71 2.08 -0.44
N GLU A 45 -7.87 1.11 -0.11
CA GLU A 45 -7.62 -0.07 -0.94
C GLU A 45 -8.89 -0.91 -1.13
N PHE A 46 -9.56 -1.27 -0.03
CA PHE A 46 -10.78 -2.08 -0.09
C PHE A 46 -11.90 -1.38 -0.85
N ASN A 47 -12.09 -0.07 -0.65
CA ASN A 47 -13.09 0.70 -1.36
C ASN A 47 -12.79 0.76 -2.87
N GLY A 48 -11.52 0.95 -3.24
CA GLY A 48 -11.09 0.92 -4.64
C GLY A 48 -11.35 -0.45 -5.29
N ALA A 49 -10.98 -1.53 -4.63
CA ALA A 49 -11.20 -2.89 -5.12
C ALA A 49 -12.69 -3.23 -5.25
N ARG A 50 -13.50 -2.91 -4.22
CA ARG A 50 -14.97 -3.11 -4.25
C ARG A 50 -15.62 -2.37 -5.41
N GLN A 51 -15.21 -1.11 -5.65
CA GLN A 51 -15.74 -0.32 -6.74
C GLN A 51 -15.35 -0.90 -8.11
N ALA A 52 -14.08 -1.28 -8.28
CA ALA A 52 -13.59 -1.89 -9.52
C ALA A 52 -14.32 -3.20 -9.84
N ILE A 53 -14.48 -4.08 -8.85
CA ILE A 53 -15.23 -5.33 -8.99
C ILE A 53 -16.69 -5.06 -9.41
N LYS A 54 -17.34 -4.11 -8.75
CA LYS A 54 -18.71 -3.69 -9.06
C LYS A 54 -18.83 -3.20 -10.51
N ASP A 55 -17.91 -2.35 -10.95
CA ASP A 55 -17.94 -1.77 -12.29
C ASP A 55 -17.67 -2.81 -13.40
N ILE A 56 -16.75 -3.75 -13.15
CA ILE A 56 -16.48 -4.86 -14.08
C ILE A 56 -17.71 -5.77 -14.18
N ASN A 57 -18.31 -6.13 -13.05
CA ASN A 57 -19.49 -6.99 -13.03
C ASN A 57 -20.71 -6.33 -13.68
N ALA A 58 -20.86 -5.00 -13.53
CA ALA A 58 -21.93 -4.25 -14.21
C ALA A 58 -21.79 -4.25 -15.74
N LYS A 59 -20.56 -4.43 -16.25
CA LYS A 59 -20.25 -4.55 -17.68
C LYS A 59 -20.32 -5.99 -18.21
N GLY A 60 -20.78 -6.94 -17.39
CA GLY A 60 -20.94 -8.34 -17.77
C GLY A 60 -19.81 -9.26 -17.29
N GLY A 61 -18.93 -8.78 -16.41
CA GLY A 61 -17.83 -9.57 -15.88
C GLY A 61 -16.69 -9.78 -16.87
N ILE A 62 -15.89 -10.82 -16.65
CA ILE A 62 -14.76 -11.22 -17.50
C ILE A 62 -15.20 -12.44 -18.32
N LYS A 63 -15.45 -12.25 -19.61
CA LYS A 63 -15.96 -13.30 -20.52
C LYS A 63 -17.29 -13.94 -20.06
N GLY A 64 -18.08 -13.22 -19.28
CA GLY A 64 -19.33 -13.71 -18.70
C GLY A 64 -19.22 -14.12 -17.23
N ASP A 65 -18.03 -14.42 -16.72
CA ASP A 65 -17.80 -14.78 -15.33
C ASP A 65 -17.76 -13.54 -14.44
N LYS A 66 -18.34 -13.64 -13.24
CA LYS A 66 -18.34 -12.54 -12.28
C LYS A 66 -17.10 -12.57 -11.41
N LEU A 67 -16.60 -11.39 -11.09
CA LEU A 67 -15.59 -11.24 -10.04
C LEU A 67 -16.22 -11.25 -8.66
N VAL A 68 -15.65 -12.03 -7.75
CA VAL A 68 -16.04 -12.06 -6.33
C VAL A 68 -14.82 -11.70 -5.48
N GLY A 69 -14.89 -10.54 -4.82
CA GLY A 69 -13.87 -10.11 -3.87
C GLY A 69 -13.99 -10.86 -2.55
N VAL A 70 -12.92 -11.48 -2.11
CA VAL A 70 -12.79 -12.10 -0.78
C VAL A 70 -11.79 -11.29 0.02
N GLU A 71 -12.25 -10.67 1.09
CA GLU A 71 -11.45 -9.72 1.85
C GLU A 71 -10.71 -10.41 3.01
N TYR A 72 -9.44 -10.04 3.20
CA TYR A 72 -8.58 -10.55 4.25
C TYR A 72 -7.86 -9.40 4.95
N ASP A 73 -7.78 -9.48 6.27
CA ASP A 73 -7.07 -8.52 7.11
C ASP A 73 -5.67 -9.03 7.45
N ASP A 74 -4.64 -8.31 7.03
CA ASP A 74 -3.26 -8.55 7.44
C ASP A 74 -2.75 -7.55 8.51
N ALA A 75 -3.56 -6.55 8.86
CA ALA A 75 -3.25 -5.48 9.81
C ALA A 75 -1.89 -4.78 9.55
N CYS A 76 -1.31 -4.90 8.35
CA CYS A 76 0.09 -4.57 8.03
C CYS A 76 1.13 -5.27 8.92
N ASP A 77 0.77 -6.38 9.53
CA ASP A 77 1.66 -7.21 10.32
C ASP A 77 2.25 -8.34 9.44
N PRO A 78 3.58 -8.49 9.37
CA PRO A 78 4.20 -9.50 8.50
C PRO A 78 3.87 -10.93 8.89
N LYS A 79 3.62 -11.23 10.16
CA LYS A 79 3.25 -12.59 10.61
C LYS A 79 1.81 -12.90 10.21
N GLN A 80 0.91 -11.93 10.38
CA GLN A 80 -0.48 -12.06 9.96
C GLN A 80 -0.58 -12.18 8.44
N ALA A 81 0.24 -11.45 7.69
CA ALA A 81 0.32 -11.54 6.24
C ALA A 81 0.69 -12.94 5.75
N VAL A 82 1.66 -13.60 6.40
CA VAL A 82 2.01 -15.01 6.12
C VAL A 82 0.82 -15.94 6.37
N ALA A 83 0.13 -15.77 7.49
CA ALA A 83 -1.06 -16.58 7.80
C ALA A 83 -2.18 -16.38 6.77
N VAL A 84 -2.42 -15.12 6.36
CA VAL A 84 -3.40 -14.77 5.33
C VAL A 84 -3.00 -15.35 3.98
N ALA A 85 -1.73 -15.26 3.57
CA ALA A 85 -1.26 -15.82 2.31
C ALA A 85 -1.50 -17.34 2.25
N ASN A 86 -1.13 -18.07 3.30
CA ASN A 86 -1.42 -19.52 3.38
C ASN A 86 -2.92 -19.82 3.34
N LYS A 87 -3.76 -18.97 3.96
CA LYS A 87 -5.20 -19.12 3.88
C LYS A 87 -5.71 -18.94 2.45
N ILE A 88 -5.23 -17.95 1.71
CA ILE A 88 -5.58 -17.69 0.31
C ILE A 88 -5.20 -18.89 -0.58
N VAL A 89 -4.01 -19.47 -0.36
CA VAL A 89 -3.57 -20.71 -1.03
C VAL A 89 -4.58 -21.84 -0.75
N ASN A 90 -4.94 -22.05 0.52
CA ASN A 90 -5.89 -23.10 0.93
C ASN A 90 -7.31 -22.86 0.39
N ASP A 91 -7.72 -21.59 0.25
CA ASP A 91 -9.02 -21.23 -0.32
C ASP A 91 -9.03 -21.37 -1.88
N GLY A 92 -7.90 -21.75 -2.49
CA GLY A 92 -7.75 -21.99 -3.92
C GLY A 92 -7.80 -20.73 -4.78
N ILE A 93 -7.58 -19.53 -4.20
CA ILE A 93 -7.64 -18.26 -4.91
C ILE A 93 -6.29 -18.02 -5.62
N LYS A 94 -6.35 -17.61 -6.89
CA LYS A 94 -5.16 -17.42 -7.74
C LYS A 94 -4.84 -15.97 -8.08
N TYR A 95 -5.67 -15.03 -7.63
CA TYR A 95 -5.53 -13.60 -7.90
C TYR A 95 -5.62 -12.82 -6.60
N VAL A 96 -4.62 -11.97 -6.34
CA VAL A 96 -4.51 -11.16 -5.12
C VAL A 96 -4.34 -9.69 -5.49
N ILE A 97 -5.22 -8.84 -4.97
CA ILE A 97 -5.04 -7.39 -4.89
C ILE A 97 -4.56 -7.11 -3.46
N GLY A 98 -3.38 -6.56 -3.33
CA GLY A 98 -2.72 -6.38 -2.03
C GLY A 98 -1.32 -7.00 -2.07
N HIS A 99 -0.66 -7.10 -0.99
CA HIS A 99 -0.87 -6.45 0.31
C HIS A 99 -0.55 -4.94 0.24
N LEU A 100 -1.03 -4.19 1.20
CA LEU A 100 -0.85 -2.73 1.22
C LEU A 100 0.57 -2.32 1.65
N CYS A 101 1.03 -2.85 2.78
CA CYS A 101 2.30 -2.46 3.40
C CYS A 101 3.47 -3.28 2.88
N SER A 102 4.63 -2.64 2.65
CA SER A 102 5.82 -3.34 2.18
C SER A 102 6.26 -4.47 3.11
N SER A 103 6.17 -4.27 4.43
CA SER A 103 6.54 -5.26 5.44
C SER A 103 5.65 -6.51 5.44
N SER A 104 4.37 -6.37 5.09
CA SER A 104 3.45 -7.50 4.95
C SER A 104 3.51 -8.13 3.56
N THR A 105 3.69 -7.30 2.52
CA THR A 105 3.80 -7.76 1.13
C THR A 105 4.99 -8.70 0.92
N GLN A 106 6.15 -8.39 1.49
CA GLN A 106 7.36 -9.15 1.21
C GLN A 106 7.23 -10.63 1.58
N PRO A 107 6.94 -11.01 2.84
CA PRO A 107 6.84 -12.44 3.19
C PRO A 107 5.63 -13.14 2.53
N ALA A 108 4.53 -12.42 2.28
CA ALA A 108 3.40 -12.99 1.56
C ALA A 108 3.72 -13.28 0.10
N SER A 109 4.49 -12.41 -0.56
CA SER A 109 4.86 -12.56 -1.96
C SER A 109 5.77 -13.76 -2.22
N ASP A 110 6.56 -14.20 -1.24
CA ASP A 110 7.35 -15.43 -1.36
C ASP A 110 6.43 -16.64 -1.53
N ILE A 111 5.36 -16.70 -0.71
CA ILE A 111 4.36 -17.77 -0.78
C ILE A 111 3.60 -17.71 -2.11
N TYR A 112 3.20 -16.53 -2.55
CA TYR A 112 2.45 -16.38 -3.80
C TYR A 112 3.28 -16.74 -5.02
N GLU A 113 4.57 -16.37 -5.05
CA GLU A 113 5.48 -16.76 -6.13
C GLU A 113 5.63 -18.28 -6.20
N ASP A 114 5.87 -18.94 -5.07
CA ASP A 114 6.02 -20.40 -5.00
C ASP A 114 4.77 -21.16 -5.45
N GLU A 115 3.58 -20.59 -5.19
CA GLU A 115 2.27 -21.18 -5.53
C GLU A 115 1.72 -20.72 -6.91
N GLY A 116 2.47 -19.91 -7.65
CA GLY A 116 2.05 -19.36 -8.93
C GLY A 116 0.79 -18.49 -8.83
N ILE A 117 0.62 -17.75 -7.73
CA ILE A 117 -0.50 -16.84 -7.48
C ILE A 117 -0.11 -15.44 -7.94
N LEU A 118 -0.91 -14.87 -8.84
CA LEU A 118 -0.69 -13.49 -9.30
C LEU A 118 -1.09 -12.49 -8.20
N MET A 119 -0.12 -11.72 -7.75
CA MET A 119 -0.33 -10.63 -6.79
C MET A 119 -0.04 -9.26 -7.42
N ILE A 120 -0.93 -8.31 -7.24
CA ILE A 120 -0.73 -6.91 -7.63
C ILE A 120 -0.94 -6.04 -6.40
N SER A 121 0.15 -5.45 -5.88
CA SER A 121 0.05 -4.50 -4.76
C SER A 121 -0.28 -3.10 -5.25
N PRO A 122 -1.34 -2.47 -4.72
CA PRO A 122 -1.67 -1.08 -5.04
C PRO A 122 -0.90 -0.05 -4.20
N GLY A 123 -0.27 -0.47 -3.10
CA GLY A 123 0.29 0.45 -2.11
C GLY A 123 1.73 0.19 -1.67
N ALA A 124 2.24 -1.03 -1.79
CA ALA A 124 3.59 -1.36 -1.31
C ALA A 124 4.67 -0.78 -2.24
N THR A 125 5.45 0.18 -1.76
CA THR A 125 6.36 1.02 -2.55
C THR A 125 7.83 0.60 -2.48
N ASN A 126 8.22 -0.27 -1.53
CA ASN A 126 9.61 -0.70 -1.39
C ASN A 126 10.12 -1.37 -2.68
N PRO A 127 11.26 -0.92 -3.25
CA PRO A 127 11.77 -1.41 -4.54
C PRO A 127 12.05 -2.92 -4.55
N GLU A 128 12.52 -3.49 -3.45
CA GLU A 128 12.90 -4.90 -3.36
C GLU A 128 11.75 -5.85 -3.72
N LEU A 129 10.50 -5.46 -3.48
CA LEU A 129 9.34 -6.31 -3.73
C LEU A 129 9.24 -6.81 -5.17
N THR A 130 9.67 -6.02 -6.14
CA THR A 130 9.63 -6.38 -7.57
C THR A 130 11.01 -6.46 -8.24
N GLN A 131 12.09 -6.46 -7.45
CA GLN A 131 13.47 -6.57 -7.96
C GLN A 131 14.10 -7.95 -7.66
N ARG A 132 13.35 -8.87 -7.04
CA ARG A 132 13.80 -10.22 -6.69
C ARG A 132 13.71 -11.24 -7.85
N GLY A 133 13.25 -10.79 -9.05
CA GLY A 133 13.10 -11.65 -10.23
C GLY A 133 11.81 -12.48 -10.23
N TYR A 134 10.87 -12.23 -9.33
CA TYR A 134 9.56 -12.88 -9.28
C TYR A 134 8.70 -12.54 -10.48
N GLN A 135 7.94 -13.50 -10.98
CA GLN A 135 7.14 -13.36 -12.19
C GLN A 135 5.65 -13.07 -11.89
N HIS A 136 5.19 -13.44 -10.71
CA HIS A 136 3.80 -13.29 -10.30
C HIS A 136 3.55 -12.07 -9.41
N ILE A 137 4.62 -11.33 -9.04
CA ILE A 137 4.56 -10.22 -8.09
C ILE A 137 4.70 -8.88 -8.80
N MET A 138 3.63 -8.11 -8.79
CA MET A 138 3.53 -6.82 -9.48
C MET A 138 3.05 -5.72 -8.54
N ARG A 139 3.17 -4.47 -8.99
CA ARG A 139 2.62 -3.30 -8.30
C ARG A 139 2.10 -2.25 -9.28
N THR A 140 1.19 -1.42 -8.79
CA THR A 140 0.75 -0.21 -9.50
C THR A 140 1.25 1.08 -8.82
N ALA A 141 1.73 0.99 -7.59
CA ALA A 141 2.32 2.11 -6.86
C ALA A 141 3.71 2.49 -7.41
N GLY A 142 4.09 3.74 -7.22
CA GLY A 142 5.45 4.24 -7.49
C GLY A 142 6.49 3.61 -6.57
N LEU A 143 7.76 3.90 -6.82
CA LEU A 143 8.90 3.33 -6.08
C LEU A 143 9.48 4.34 -5.08
N ASP A 144 9.86 3.84 -3.91
CA ASP A 144 10.64 4.59 -2.90
C ASP A 144 11.98 5.08 -3.46
N SER A 145 12.54 4.36 -4.44
CA SER A 145 13.76 4.78 -5.17
C SER A 145 13.61 6.09 -5.95
N SER A 146 12.37 6.53 -6.21
CA SER A 146 12.10 7.86 -6.77
C SER A 146 11.74 8.87 -5.67
N GLN A 147 11.05 8.43 -4.62
CA GLN A 147 10.57 9.29 -3.56
C GLN A 147 11.68 9.76 -2.63
N GLY A 148 12.57 8.88 -2.20
CA GLY A 148 13.68 9.23 -1.31
C GLY A 148 14.61 10.32 -1.91
N PRO A 149 15.11 10.17 -3.15
CA PRO A 149 15.88 11.22 -3.80
C PRO A 149 15.11 12.53 -3.99
N THR A 150 13.80 12.48 -4.27
CA THR A 150 12.94 13.67 -4.37
C THR A 150 12.87 14.41 -3.04
N ALA A 151 12.67 13.68 -1.93
CA ALA A 151 12.68 14.26 -0.59
C ALA A 151 14.04 14.89 -0.27
N ALA A 152 15.14 14.15 -0.50
CA ALA A 152 16.50 14.65 -0.25
C ALA A 152 16.79 15.93 -1.04
N LYS A 153 16.43 15.95 -2.32
CA LYS A 153 16.57 17.14 -3.18
C LYS A 153 15.80 18.35 -2.63
N TYR A 154 14.55 18.16 -2.24
CA TYR A 154 13.72 19.22 -1.66
C TYR A 154 14.30 19.75 -0.36
N ILE A 155 14.79 18.88 0.51
CA ILE A 155 15.47 19.25 1.76
C ILE A 155 16.69 20.11 1.46
N LEU A 156 17.54 19.72 0.49
CA LEU A 156 18.78 20.40 0.14
C LEU A 156 18.57 21.74 -0.57
N GLU A 157 17.63 21.80 -1.50
CA GLU A 157 17.46 22.95 -2.38
C GLU A 157 16.48 23.99 -1.82
N THR A 158 15.44 23.53 -1.11
CA THR A 158 14.34 24.38 -0.64
C THR A 158 14.41 24.66 0.86
N VAL A 159 14.45 23.63 1.68
CA VAL A 159 14.44 23.79 3.15
C VAL A 159 15.78 24.28 3.67
N LYS A 160 16.90 23.71 3.20
CA LYS A 160 18.26 24.05 3.55
C LYS A 160 18.55 24.03 5.06
N PRO A 161 18.18 22.99 5.76
CA PRO A 161 18.38 22.90 7.21
C PRO A 161 19.87 22.79 7.55
N GLN A 162 20.21 23.17 8.79
CA GLN A 162 21.60 23.11 9.25
C GLN A 162 21.92 21.83 10.01
N ARG A 163 20.91 21.24 10.68
CA ARG A 163 21.08 20.05 11.55
C ARG A 163 19.90 19.12 11.39
N ILE A 164 20.13 18.00 10.72
CA ILE A 164 19.12 17.07 10.31
C ILE A 164 19.12 15.84 11.22
N ALA A 165 17.97 15.40 11.68
CA ALA A 165 17.78 14.05 12.20
C ALA A 165 16.91 13.24 11.24
N ILE A 166 17.23 11.95 11.09
CA ILE A 166 16.42 11.01 10.31
C ILE A 166 15.94 9.94 11.29
N ILE A 167 14.63 9.75 11.31
CA ILE A 167 13.94 8.79 12.18
C ILE A 167 13.16 7.82 11.31
N HIS A 168 13.03 6.56 11.73
CA HIS A 168 12.20 5.58 11.03
C HIS A 168 11.49 4.62 12.01
N ASP A 169 10.44 3.96 11.54
CA ASP A 169 9.62 3.04 12.33
C ASP A 169 10.14 1.60 12.41
N LYS A 170 11.35 1.35 11.90
CA LYS A 170 11.98 0.01 11.78
C LYS A 170 11.18 -0.97 10.90
N GLN A 171 10.18 -0.49 10.16
CA GLN A 171 9.48 -1.28 9.16
C GLN A 171 10.18 -1.14 7.81
N GLN A 172 10.00 -2.14 6.93
CA GLN A 172 10.67 -2.17 5.62
C GLN A 172 10.42 -0.91 4.78
N TYR A 173 9.19 -0.39 4.79
CA TYR A 173 8.82 0.85 4.11
C TYR A 173 9.54 2.06 4.71
N GLY A 174 9.33 2.32 6.00
CA GLY A 174 9.82 3.54 6.64
C GLY A 174 11.34 3.58 6.74
N GLU A 175 11.98 2.47 7.10
CA GLU A 175 13.44 2.38 7.13
C GLU A 175 14.06 2.47 5.74
N GLY A 176 13.46 1.82 4.73
CA GLY A 176 13.93 1.88 3.34
C GLY A 176 13.94 3.31 2.81
N LEU A 177 12.87 4.05 3.01
CA LEU A 177 12.79 5.47 2.63
C LEU A 177 13.74 6.35 3.42
N ALA A 178 13.82 6.17 4.74
CA ALA A 178 14.75 6.92 5.59
C ALA A 178 16.20 6.74 5.14
N ARG A 179 16.60 5.52 4.78
CA ARG A 179 17.92 5.24 4.22
C ARG A 179 18.12 5.92 2.86
N SER A 180 17.15 5.84 1.97
CA SER A 180 17.23 6.49 0.66
C SER A 180 17.39 8.00 0.77
N VAL A 181 16.68 8.65 1.70
CA VAL A 181 16.85 10.08 1.99
C VAL A 181 18.24 10.36 2.60
N GLN A 182 18.66 9.51 3.56
CA GLN A 182 19.99 9.66 4.17
C GLN A 182 21.11 9.60 3.13
N ASP A 183 21.03 8.67 2.19
CA ASP A 183 22.05 8.49 1.16
C ASP A 183 22.12 9.74 0.25
N GLY A 184 20.97 10.29 -0.15
CA GLY A 184 20.91 11.53 -0.90
C GLY A 184 21.48 12.74 -0.14
N LEU A 185 21.19 12.85 1.14
CA LEU A 185 21.72 13.92 1.99
C LEU A 185 23.22 13.78 2.24
N LYS A 186 23.69 12.55 2.50
CA LYS A 186 25.14 12.28 2.66
C LYS A 186 25.95 12.54 1.39
N ALA A 187 25.41 12.17 0.22
CA ALA A 187 26.06 12.43 -1.06
C ALA A 187 26.29 13.93 -1.31
N ALA A 188 25.42 14.77 -0.73
CA ALA A 188 25.56 16.23 -0.76
C ALA A 188 26.31 16.83 0.44
N ASN A 189 26.92 16.00 1.31
CA ASN A 189 27.59 16.39 2.54
C ASN A 189 26.69 17.20 3.50
N ALA A 190 25.38 16.96 3.52
CA ALA A 190 24.48 17.58 4.46
C ALA A 190 24.74 17.06 5.90
N ASN A 191 24.51 17.91 6.89
CA ASN A 191 24.78 17.60 8.29
C ASN A 191 23.66 16.74 8.90
N VAL A 192 23.70 15.44 8.63
CA VAL A 192 22.83 14.45 9.28
C VAL A 192 23.45 14.09 10.65
N VAL A 193 22.91 14.67 11.70
CA VAL A 193 23.44 14.55 13.08
C VAL A 193 23.24 13.14 13.63
N PHE A 194 22.07 12.54 13.36
CA PHE A 194 21.83 11.15 13.71
C PHE A 194 20.76 10.51 12.81
N PHE A 195 20.83 9.18 12.74
CA PHE A 195 19.87 8.28 12.13
C PHE A 195 19.45 7.27 13.17
N ASP A 196 18.16 7.19 13.50
CA ASP A 196 17.67 6.32 14.57
C ASP A 196 16.29 5.76 14.29
N GLY A 197 15.90 4.69 14.98
CA GLY A 197 14.62 4.01 14.81
C GLY A 197 13.77 4.03 16.07
N ILE A 198 12.50 4.36 15.92
CA ILE A 198 11.45 4.14 16.92
C ILE A 198 10.84 2.75 16.74
N THR A 199 10.00 2.33 17.65
CA THR A 199 9.20 1.11 17.45
C THR A 199 7.83 1.47 16.89
N ALA A 200 7.40 0.81 15.80
CA ALA A 200 6.05 1.00 15.28
C ALA A 200 5.01 0.74 16.38
N GLY A 201 4.01 1.63 16.49
CA GLY A 201 3.02 1.61 17.57
C GLY A 201 3.44 2.32 18.85
N GLU A 202 4.66 2.86 18.94
CA GLU A 202 5.13 3.68 20.06
C GLU A 202 4.26 4.94 20.22
N LYS A 203 4.02 5.33 21.47
CA LYS A 203 3.14 6.46 21.77
C LYS A 203 3.84 7.58 22.59
N ASP A 204 4.99 7.28 23.17
CA ASP A 204 5.78 8.23 23.96
C ASP A 204 7.11 8.52 23.28
N PHE A 205 7.25 9.74 22.77
CA PHE A 205 8.42 10.23 22.07
C PHE A 205 9.23 11.24 22.89
N SER A 206 8.98 11.33 24.20
CA SER A 206 9.61 12.33 25.09
C SER A 206 11.14 12.26 25.05
N ALA A 207 11.70 11.05 25.04
CA ALA A 207 13.16 10.85 24.96
C ALA A 207 13.73 11.32 23.61
N LEU A 208 13.07 11.00 22.51
CA LEU A 208 13.42 11.48 21.16
C LEU A 208 13.35 13.01 21.10
N ILE A 209 12.28 13.61 21.58
CA ILE A 209 12.07 15.06 21.57
C ILE A 209 13.12 15.77 22.42
N ALA A 210 13.46 15.22 23.59
CA ALA A 210 14.55 15.75 24.42
C ALA A 210 15.90 15.71 23.67
N ARG A 211 16.17 14.64 22.93
CA ARG A 211 17.37 14.52 22.10
C ARG A 211 17.35 15.52 20.94
N LEU A 212 16.25 15.68 20.22
CA LEU A 212 16.11 16.68 19.16
C LEU A 212 16.43 18.10 19.66
N LYS A 213 15.92 18.43 20.86
CA LYS A 213 16.18 19.72 21.51
C LYS A 213 17.64 19.87 21.93
N LYS A 214 18.22 18.86 22.59
CA LYS A 214 19.63 18.84 23.04
C LYS A 214 20.60 19.00 21.86
N GLU A 215 20.33 18.33 20.75
CA GLU A 215 21.17 18.36 19.55
C GLU A 215 20.86 19.55 18.66
N ASN A 216 19.97 20.46 19.05
CA ASN A 216 19.53 21.61 18.25
C ASN A 216 19.12 21.22 16.83
N ILE A 217 18.33 20.16 16.68
CA ILE A 217 17.83 19.68 15.38
C ILE A 217 16.80 20.66 14.86
N ASP A 218 17.03 21.20 13.67
CA ASP A 218 16.10 22.11 13.00
C ASP A 218 15.20 21.41 11.96
N PHE A 219 15.57 20.19 11.55
CA PHE A 219 14.81 19.40 10.61
C PHE A 219 14.80 17.92 10.94
N VAL A 220 13.62 17.29 10.88
CA VAL A 220 13.43 15.85 11.01
C VAL A 220 12.81 15.30 9.75
N TYR A 221 13.45 14.31 9.12
CA TYR A 221 12.77 13.40 8.20
C TYR A 221 12.33 12.15 8.98
N TYR A 222 11.06 11.81 8.88
CA TYR A 222 10.52 10.57 9.48
C TYR A 222 10.05 9.63 8.38
N GLY A 223 10.63 8.43 8.30
CA GLY A 223 10.18 7.32 7.49
C GLY A 223 9.20 6.43 8.26
N GLY A 224 7.94 6.41 7.85
CA GLY A 224 6.90 5.65 8.52
C GLY A 224 5.51 6.18 8.21
N TYR A 225 4.57 5.95 9.12
CA TYR A 225 3.16 6.24 8.93
C TYR A 225 2.64 7.38 9.82
N TYR A 226 1.42 7.82 9.53
CA TYR A 226 0.79 8.97 10.19
C TYR A 226 0.55 8.81 11.70
N PRO A 227 0.33 7.63 12.30
CA PRO A 227 0.05 7.53 13.73
C PRO A 227 1.21 8.04 14.59
N GLU A 228 2.43 7.56 14.33
CA GLU A 228 3.63 7.96 15.05
C GLU A 228 4.00 9.42 14.74
N MET A 229 3.93 9.83 13.45
CA MET A 229 4.20 11.21 13.05
C MET A 229 3.29 12.19 13.81
N GLY A 230 1.99 11.89 13.88
CA GLY A 230 1.02 12.73 14.58
C GLY A 230 1.34 12.88 16.07
N GLN A 231 1.72 11.78 16.71
CA GLN A 231 2.12 11.80 18.14
C GLN A 231 3.43 12.58 18.35
N MET A 232 4.44 12.37 17.49
CA MET A 232 5.70 13.11 17.55
C MET A 232 5.48 14.63 17.40
N LEU A 233 4.68 15.03 16.41
CA LEU A 233 4.33 16.44 16.18
C LEU A 233 3.65 17.04 17.41
N ARG A 234 2.62 16.40 17.94
CA ARG A 234 1.90 16.87 19.11
C ARG A 234 2.81 17.04 20.32
N GLN A 235 3.63 16.03 20.62
CA GLN A 235 4.57 16.08 21.76
C GLN A 235 5.67 17.11 21.55
N ALA A 236 6.21 17.23 20.33
CA ALA A 236 7.22 18.25 20.02
C ALA A 236 6.67 19.67 20.22
N ARG A 237 5.47 19.96 19.70
CA ARG A 237 4.86 21.29 19.85
C ARG A 237 4.46 21.60 21.30
N SER A 238 4.03 20.60 22.08
CA SER A 238 3.68 20.79 23.50
C SER A 238 4.84 21.28 24.36
N VAL A 239 6.09 20.97 23.98
CA VAL A 239 7.30 21.46 24.66
C VAL A 239 7.97 22.64 23.95
N GLY A 240 7.26 23.26 23.00
CA GLY A 240 7.72 24.44 22.27
C GLY A 240 8.83 24.15 21.25
N LEU A 241 9.06 22.92 20.84
CA LEU A 241 10.02 22.58 19.81
C LEU A 241 9.51 23.01 18.43
N LYS A 242 10.29 23.84 17.72
CA LYS A 242 9.92 24.42 16.41
C LYS A 242 10.54 23.69 15.21
N THR A 243 11.20 22.56 15.45
CA THR A 243 11.79 21.72 14.39
C THR A 243 10.80 21.47 13.27
N GLN A 244 11.25 21.63 12.03
CA GLN A 244 10.48 21.28 10.83
C GLN A 244 10.45 19.76 10.66
N PHE A 245 9.29 19.21 10.37
CA PHE A 245 9.11 17.78 10.10
C PHE A 245 8.73 17.54 8.64
N MET A 246 9.23 16.45 8.09
CA MET A 246 8.87 15.93 6.78
C MET A 246 8.72 14.42 6.84
N GLY A 247 7.77 13.89 6.07
CA GLY A 247 7.60 12.44 5.92
C GLY A 247 7.15 12.04 4.52
N PRO A 248 7.07 10.74 4.25
CA PRO A 248 6.60 10.19 2.99
C PRO A 248 5.06 10.20 2.90
N GLU A 249 4.52 9.68 1.79
CA GLU A 249 3.06 9.59 1.58
C GLU A 249 2.32 8.82 2.69
N GLY A 250 2.98 7.84 3.34
CA GLY A 250 2.41 7.10 4.47
C GLY A 250 1.96 7.97 5.63
N VAL A 251 2.54 9.19 5.78
CA VAL A 251 2.08 10.18 6.76
C VAL A 251 0.99 11.11 6.19
N GLY A 252 0.83 11.17 4.87
CA GLY A 252 -0.07 12.09 4.16
C GLY A 252 -1.54 11.68 4.21
N ASN A 253 -2.07 11.37 5.37
CA ASN A 253 -3.43 10.93 5.60
C ASN A 253 -4.21 11.93 6.45
N ALA A 254 -5.51 12.11 6.20
CA ALA A 254 -6.37 13.03 6.96
C ALA A 254 -6.39 12.72 8.47
N SER A 255 -6.17 11.46 8.86
CA SER A 255 -6.05 11.05 10.26
C SER A 255 -4.85 11.65 10.98
N LEU A 256 -3.81 12.09 10.26
CA LEU A 256 -2.70 12.82 10.87
C LEU A 256 -3.21 14.08 11.58
N SER A 257 -4.05 14.87 10.92
CA SER A 257 -4.63 16.08 11.50
C SER A 257 -5.53 15.79 12.70
N ASN A 258 -6.22 14.65 12.70
CA ASN A 258 -7.01 14.20 13.85
C ASN A 258 -6.15 13.88 15.09
N ILE A 259 -4.93 13.37 14.87
CA ILE A 259 -4.00 13.00 15.95
C ILE A 259 -3.20 14.22 16.41
N ALA A 260 -2.65 14.98 15.47
CA ALA A 260 -1.74 16.08 15.75
C ALA A 260 -2.44 17.40 16.01
N GLY A 261 -3.67 17.62 15.50
CA GLY A 261 -4.33 18.92 15.51
C GLY A 261 -3.46 19.99 14.82
N ASP A 262 -3.44 21.19 15.40
CA ASP A 262 -2.65 22.32 14.91
C ASP A 262 -1.13 22.05 14.89
N ALA A 263 -0.67 21.02 15.60
CA ALA A 263 0.74 20.61 15.58
C ALA A 263 1.20 20.05 14.22
N ALA A 264 0.27 19.67 13.35
CA ALA A 264 0.56 19.25 11.98
C ALA A 264 0.85 20.41 11.02
N GLU A 265 0.53 21.65 11.43
CA GLU A 265 0.70 22.79 10.55
C GLU A 265 2.18 22.97 10.16
N GLY A 266 2.40 23.19 8.87
CA GLY A 266 3.73 23.36 8.30
C GLY A 266 4.52 22.07 8.13
N MET A 267 3.97 20.89 8.44
CA MET A 267 4.62 19.63 8.13
C MET A 267 4.71 19.42 6.61
N LEU A 268 5.83 18.88 6.15
CA LEU A 268 6.08 18.58 4.75
C LEU A 268 5.82 17.10 4.45
N VAL A 269 5.26 16.83 3.28
CA VAL A 269 4.97 15.45 2.83
C VAL A 269 5.36 15.29 1.37
N THR A 270 6.05 14.21 1.05
CA THR A 270 6.19 13.78 -0.35
C THR A 270 4.96 12.95 -0.74
N MET A 271 4.33 13.33 -1.83
CA MET A 271 3.14 12.66 -2.36
C MET A 271 3.34 12.29 -3.82
N PRO A 272 2.71 11.22 -4.31
CA PRO A 272 2.65 10.97 -5.75
C PRO A 272 1.89 12.10 -6.45
N LYS A 273 2.14 12.27 -7.76
CA LYS A 273 1.37 13.23 -8.57
C LYS A 273 -0.12 12.89 -8.49
N ARG A 274 -0.93 13.90 -8.29
CA ARG A 274 -2.39 13.78 -8.25
C ARG A 274 -2.95 13.73 -9.66
N TYR A 275 -3.13 12.51 -10.17
CA TYR A 275 -3.69 12.29 -11.52
C TYR A 275 -5.18 12.61 -11.63
N ASP A 276 -5.93 12.56 -10.50
CA ASP A 276 -7.32 12.98 -10.43
C ASP A 276 -7.53 14.48 -10.68
N GLN A 277 -6.47 15.27 -10.61
CA GLN A 277 -6.46 16.71 -10.91
C GLN A 277 -5.77 17.03 -12.25
N ASP A 278 -5.34 16.03 -12.99
CA ASP A 278 -4.72 16.23 -14.29
C ASP A 278 -5.81 16.47 -15.35
N PRO A 279 -5.78 17.62 -16.07
CA PRO A 279 -6.79 17.91 -17.11
C PRO A 279 -6.81 16.92 -18.27
N ALA A 280 -5.79 16.05 -18.37
CA ALA A 280 -5.70 15.01 -19.40
C ALA A 280 -6.39 13.67 -19.00
N ASN A 281 -6.96 13.59 -17.80
CA ASN A 281 -7.69 12.41 -17.31
C ASN A 281 -9.20 12.61 -17.42
#